data_792d7d30f60951013cbe743d4945c34c
#
_entry.id   792d7d30f60951013cbe743d4945c34c
#
_cell.length_a   1.000
_cell.length_b   1.000
_cell.length_c   1.000
_cell.angle_alpha   90.00
_cell.angle_beta   90.00
_cell.angle_gamma   90.00
#
_symmetry.space_group_name_H-M   'P 1'
#
loop_
_entity.id
_entity.type
_entity.pdbx_description
1 polymer ?
#
loop_
_entity_poly.entity_id
_entity_poly.type
_entity_poly.pdbx_seq_one_letter_code
_entity_poly.pdbx_strand_id
1 'polypeptide(L)'
;SFLEEELAATVEKHNVTNRACGIVMDVNTGAILAMVTSSPFDLNSPWELDEVSKGRLDKLVEEGYDEQSDEYNDLSRELLTTMWSNKAITESYIPGSTFKIITSSMALEEQVVSLTEAVNCPGHKNVLGHTIHCHETKGHGLLSFAQGLQQSCNVWFMTLGERVGVERYQDYVEIFGYNDKTGIDLPGEGNSIFASEMTGLDLAIYAFGQNFTVTPIQQITAVSSVANGGVLLTPYLVEKITDNAGNVIFAHEVEQKRETISEETCKIISQILEEGVSGNGGAKNAYVAGYRVAAKTGTSEKKERECPKCGSTGVPQTVGERVQYVCSICKYTGEADDFPVSEKYICSTVAYAPADDPQIAVLIMVDEPTRGSLYGSTVAAPYVGNVLEKALPHLGVEAIYSPEELEDMRIKVSSYKNWSIEKATRAISEAGLRYKIIGSGEYVTSQLPAAGTYIEEVSGTIVLYAGASPEENVTVPDLSGMVATTANQALINLGLNIRIEGADSYLSGTGYKVVAQSVAPGEKVAAGTVITVTFAKSGS
;
A
#
# COMPACT_ATOMS: atom_id res chain seq x y z
N SER A 1 4.62 -0.92 15.90
CA SER A 1 3.37 -0.83 15.11
C SER A 1 3.40 -1.76 13.92
N PHE A 2 2.26 -2.08 13.32
CA PHE A 2 2.19 -2.92 12.11
C PHE A 2 3.05 -2.34 10.97
N LEU A 3 3.06 -1.03 10.82
CA LEU A 3 3.87 -0.35 9.80
C LEU A 3 5.38 -0.49 10.07
N GLU A 4 5.84 -0.44 11.32
CA GLU A 4 7.26 -0.64 11.66
C GLU A 4 7.74 -2.05 11.31
N GLU A 5 6.93 -3.06 11.64
CA GLU A 5 7.25 -4.46 11.32
C GLU A 5 7.42 -4.66 9.81
N GLU A 6 6.48 -4.16 9.03
CA GLU A 6 6.49 -4.32 7.58
C GLU A 6 7.59 -3.48 6.92
N LEU A 7 7.86 -2.27 7.42
CA LEU A 7 8.95 -1.45 6.93
C LEU A 7 10.32 -2.08 7.22
N ALA A 8 10.51 -2.62 8.43
CA ALA A 8 11.73 -3.35 8.78
C ALA A 8 11.92 -4.60 7.90
N ALA A 9 10.85 -5.34 7.65
CA ALA A 9 10.89 -6.53 6.81
C ALA A 9 11.29 -6.23 5.36
N THR A 10 10.76 -5.15 4.77
CA THR A 10 11.16 -4.76 3.41
C THR A 10 12.60 -4.26 3.34
N VAL A 11 13.03 -3.48 4.33
CA VAL A 11 14.42 -2.96 4.42
C VAL A 11 15.43 -4.10 4.49
N GLU A 12 15.20 -5.09 5.34
CA GLU A 12 16.06 -6.26 5.49
C GLU A 12 16.08 -7.13 4.23
N LYS A 13 14.89 -7.49 3.73
CA LYS A 13 14.75 -8.39 2.57
C LYS A 13 15.39 -7.83 1.31
N HIS A 14 15.22 -6.54 1.07
CA HIS A 14 15.67 -5.88 -0.15
C HIS A 14 17.02 -5.16 0.01
N ASN A 15 17.66 -5.29 1.18
CA ASN A 15 18.94 -4.67 1.51
C ASN A 15 18.97 -3.19 1.07
N VAL A 16 18.15 -2.39 1.73
CA VAL A 16 17.97 -0.96 1.42
C VAL A 16 19.20 -0.19 1.90
N THR A 17 19.86 0.53 1.00
CA THR A 17 21.11 1.27 1.30
C THR A 17 20.91 2.74 1.59
N ASN A 18 19.74 3.28 1.29
CA ASN A 18 19.28 4.55 1.79
C ASN A 18 18.15 4.29 2.79
N ARG A 19 17.20 5.19 2.97
CA ARG A 19 16.15 5.10 3.97
C ARG A 19 14.81 4.74 3.32
N ALA A 20 13.96 4.08 4.09
CA ALA A 20 12.57 3.87 3.73
C ALA A 20 11.65 4.64 4.68
N CYS A 21 10.45 4.96 4.24
CA CYS A 21 9.41 5.49 5.11
C CYS A 21 8.04 4.92 4.78
N GLY A 22 7.16 4.97 5.76
CA GLY A 22 5.76 4.60 5.61
C GLY A 22 4.84 5.55 6.35
N ILE A 23 3.63 5.72 5.83
CA ILE A 23 2.57 6.54 6.41
C ILE A 23 1.26 5.78 6.33
N VAL A 24 0.49 5.78 7.41
CA VAL A 24 -0.92 5.35 7.46
C VAL A 24 -1.75 6.56 7.86
N MET A 25 -2.72 6.92 7.02
CA MET A 25 -3.55 8.10 7.17
C MET A 25 -5.04 7.71 7.14
N ASP A 26 -5.82 8.21 8.09
CA ASP A 26 -7.27 8.21 8.01
C ASP A 26 -7.70 9.19 6.91
N VAL A 27 -8.35 8.68 5.88
CA VAL A 27 -8.68 9.48 4.69
C VAL A 27 -9.83 10.46 4.94
N ASN A 28 -10.65 10.24 5.97
CA ASN A 28 -11.84 11.02 6.27
C ASN A 28 -11.55 12.20 7.22
N THR A 29 -10.45 12.10 7.98
CA THR A 29 -10.09 13.12 8.97
C THR A 29 -8.74 13.78 8.70
N GLY A 30 -7.85 13.13 7.98
CA GLY A 30 -6.46 13.56 7.81
C GLY A 30 -5.54 13.13 8.95
N ALA A 31 -6.03 12.39 9.94
CA ALA A 31 -5.23 11.92 11.06
C ALA A 31 -4.13 10.96 10.59
N ILE A 32 -2.90 11.19 11.03
CA ILE A 32 -1.78 10.28 10.80
C ILE A 32 -1.81 9.20 11.89
N LEU A 33 -2.24 8.00 11.52
CA LEU A 33 -2.36 6.86 12.44
C LEU A 33 -1.01 6.18 12.71
N ALA A 34 -0.11 6.23 11.73
CA ALA A 34 1.28 5.78 11.87
C ALA A 34 2.17 6.51 10.87
N MET A 35 3.37 6.87 11.31
CA MET A 35 4.43 7.44 10.47
C MET A 35 5.76 6.89 10.93
N VAL A 36 6.48 6.23 10.02
CA VAL A 36 7.71 5.51 10.34
C VAL A 36 8.79 5.82 9.32
N THR A 37 10.00 6.01 9.78
CA THR A 37 11.21 6.07 8.95
C THR A 37 12.14 4.93 9.36
N SER A 38 12.74 4.24 8.40
CA SER A 38 13.76 3.23 8.69
C SER A 38 15.02 3.88 9.26
N SER A 39 15.83 3.09 9.96
CA SER A 39 17.05 3.56 10.63
C SER A 39 16.77 4.73 11.59
N PRO A 40 15.88 4.55 12.56
CA PRO A 40 15.63 5.56 13.58
C PRO A 40 16.87 5.71 14.46
N PHE A 41 17.15 6.93 14.91
CA PHE A 41 18.22 7.15 15.86
C PHE A 41 17.78 6.89 17.31
N ASP A 42 18.72 6.49 18.17
CA ASP A 42 18.46 6.34 19.61
C ASP A 42 18.42 7.73 20.26
N LEU A 43 17.28 8.09 20.85
CA LEU A 43 17.11 9.35 21.59
C LEU A 43 18.07 9.49 22.79
N ASN A 44 18.59 8.36 23.34
CA ASN A 44 19.59 8.39 24.41
C ASN A 44 21.02 8.57 23.88
N SER A 45 21.26 8.28 22.59
CA SER A 45 22.54 8.40 21.91
C SER A 45 22.37 9.12 20.55
N PRO A 46 21.82 10.34 20.50
CA PRO A 46 21.39 10.98 19.25
C PRO A 46 22.53 11.34 18.30
N TRP A 47 23.76 11.33 18.77
CA TRP A 47 24.97 11.64 18.01
C TRP A 47 25.66 10.38 17.45
N GLU A 48 25.15 9.21 17.74
CA GLU A 48 25.69 7.94 17.25
C GLU A 48 25.05 7.60 15.89
N LEU A 49 25.87 7.62 14.83
CA LEU A 49 25.44 7.29 13.48
C LEU A 49 25.13 5.79 13.35
N ASP A 50 24.18 5.46 12.49
CA ASP A 50 23.92 4.07 12.07
C ASP A 50 25.12 3.49 11.28
N GLU A 51 25.13 2.15 11.13
CA GLU A 51 26.24 1.42 10.50
C GLU A 51 26.48 1.83 9.03
N VAL A 52 25.42 2.16 8.28
CA VAL A 52 25.54 2.60 6.89
C VAL A 52 26.21 3.98 6.82
N SER A 53 25.80 4.88 7.69
CA SER A 53 26.37 6.23 7.80
C SER A 53 27.83 6.20 8.28
N LYS A 54 28.14 5.33 9.26
CA LYS A 54 29.54 5.09 9.68
C LYS A 54 30.40 4.60 8.52
N GLY A 55 29.91 3.63 7.74
CA GLY A 55 30.65 3.13 6.58
C GLY A 55 30.95 4.18 5.51
N ARG A 56 30.15 5.25 5.41
CA ARG A 56 30.45 6.40 4.52
C ARG A 56 31.59 7.26 5.06
N LEU A 57 31.66 7.46 6.37
CA LEU A 57 32.78 8.16 6.99
C LEU A 57 34.08 7.35 6.90
N ASP A 58 34.01 6.03 7.16
CA ASP A 58 35.15 5.12 7.06
C ASP A 58 35.73 5.16 5.64
N LYS A 59 34.90 5.15 4.62
CA LYS A 59 35.32 5.27 3.22
C LYS A 59 36.05 6.59 2.96
N LEU A 60 35.60 7.70 3.55
CA LEU A 60 36.28 8.99 3.39
C LEU A 60 37.68 8.96 4.04
N VAL A 61 37.82 8.29 5.19
CA VAL A 61 39.12 8.08 5.85
C VAL A 61 40.04 7.17 5.03
N GLU A 62 39.52 6.10 4.43
CA GLU A 62 40.27 5.22 3.51
C GLU A 62 40.80 5.97 2.28
N GLU A 63 40.08 6.98 1.80
CA GLU A 63 40.54 7.88 0.71
C GLU A 63 41.57 8.89 1.16
N GLY A 64 41.98 8.90 2.45
CA GLY A 64 43.09 9.69 2.99
C GLY A 64 42.69 11.01 3.66
N TYR A 65 41.40 11.21 3.94
CA TYR A 65 40.95 12.38 4.71
C TYR A 65 41.08 12.13 6.22
N ASP A 66 41.58 13.14 6.95
CA ASP A 66 41.70 13.08 8.41
C ASP A 66 40.33 13.26 9.06
N GLU A 67 40.07 12.56 10.19
CA GLU A 67 38.84 12.71 10.98
C GLU A 67 38.63 14.15 11.54
N GLN A 68 39.66 14.99 11.55
CA GLN A 68 39.57 16.38 11.93
C GLN A 68 39.48 17.35 10.74
N SER A 69 39.45 16.81 9.50
CA SER A 69 39.30 17.61 8.29
C SER A 69 37.92 18.25 8.19
N ASP A 70 37.82 19.35 7.45
CA ASP A 70 36.53 20.01 7.19
C ASP A 70 35.60 19.09 6.41
N GLU A 71 36.13 18.28 5.49
CA GLU A 71 35.37 17.31 4.70
C GLU A 71 34.74 16.21 5.56
N TYR A 72 35.48 15.68 6.54
CA TYR A 72 34.95 14.69 7.48
C TYR A 72 33.85 15.28 8.36
N ASN A 73 34.09 16.48 8.89
CA ASN A 73 33.11 17.19 9.72
C ASN A 73 31.84 17.56 8.95
N ASP A 74 32.00 18.00 7.69
CA ASP A 74 30.85 18.33 6.82
C ASP A 74 30.02 17.08 6.49
N LEU A 75 30.66 15.97 6.14
CA LEU A 75 29.97 14.70 5.89
C LEU A 75 29.29 14.18 7.17
N SER A 76 29.97 14.20 8.31
CA SER A 76 29.41 13.78 9.59
C SER A 76 28.16 14.59 9.95
N ARG A 77 28.20 15.92 9.74
CA ARG A 77 27.04 16.80 9.98
C ARG A 77 25.88 16.50 9.02
N GLU A 78 26.18 16.27 7.74
CA GLU A 78 25.16 15.88 6.75
C GLU A 78 24.47 14.58 7.18
N LEU A 79 25.24 13.55 7.55
CA LEU A 79 24.72 12.24 7.94
C LEU A 79 23.86 12.31 9.21
N LEU A 80 24.32 13.06 10.24
CA LEU A 80 23.54 13.31 11.45
C LEU A 80 22.22 14.03 11.14
N THR A 81 22.26 15.08 10.33
CA THR A 81 21.07 15.84 9.95
C THR A 81 20.08 14.96 9.19
N THR A 82 20.57 14.11 8.28
CA THR A 82 19.76 13.16 7.54
C THR A 82 19.13 12.12 8.48
N MET A 83 19.90 11.57 9.43
CA MET A 83 19.43 10.60 10.41
C MET A 83 18.35 11.19 11.32
N TRP A 84 18.47 12.46 11.73
CA TRP A 84 17.49 13.13 12.58
C TRP A 84 16.23 13.57 11.81
N SER A 85 16.31 13.68 10.49
CA SER A 85 15.17 14.11 9.69
C SER A 85 14.10 13.03 9.56
N ASN A 86 12.84 13.45 9.57
CA ASN A 86 11.72 12.56 9.26
C ASN A 86 11.53 12.48 7.74
N LYS A 87 12.03 11.41 7.12
CA LYS A 87 12.00 11.23 5.67
C LYS A 87 10.59 11.35 5.07
N ALA A 88 9.56 11.00 5.84
CA ALA A 88 8.17 11.05 5.38
C ALA A 88 7.67 12.46 5.08
N ILE A 89 8.27 13.48 5.69
CA ILE A 89 7.84 14.89 5.56
C ILE A 89 8.93 15.83 5.04
N THR A 90 10.22 15.49 5.26
CA THR A 90 11.34 16.42 4.94
C THR A 90 11.94 16.20 3.57
N GLU A 91 12.00 14.97 3.11
CA GLU A 91 12.67 14.61 1.86
C GLU A 91 11.66 14.45 0.72
N SER A 92 11.98 15.04 -0.42
CA SER A 92 11.19 14.83 -1.64
C SER A 92 11.76 13.69 -2.49
N TYR A 93 10.89 12.97 -3.17
CA TYR A 93 11.24 11.87 -4.04
C TYR A 93 10.46 11.93 -5.36
N ILE A 94 10.94 11.26 -6.39
CA ILE A 94 10.22 11.14 -7.66
C ILE A 94 9.10 10.10 -7.48
N PRO A 95 7.81 10.50 -7.51
CA PRO A 95 6.69 9.61 -7.16
C PRO A 95 6.48 8.47 -8.15
N GLY A 96 6.99 8.61 -9.37
CA GLY A 96 6.78 7.64 -10.43
C GLY A 96 5.31 7.39 -10.71
N SER A 97 4.99 6.17 -11.06
CA SER A 97 3.64 5.80 -11.47
C SER A 97 2.56 5.92 -10.40
N THR A 98 2.88 6.21 -9.13
CA THR A 98 1.85 6.53 -8.12
C THR A 98 1.15 7.85 -8.45
N PHE A 99 1.85 8.79 -9.11
CA PHE A 99 1.28 10.04 -9.57
C PHE A 99 0.24 9.89 -10.70
N LYS A 100 0.21 8.73 -11.35
CA LYS A 100 -0.80 8.42 -12.39
C LYS A 100 -2.23 8.44 -11.86
N ILE A 101 -2.44 8.23 -10.57
CA ILE A 101 -3.75 8.44 -9.91
C ILE A 101 -4.20 9.88 -10.17
N ILE A 102 -3.33 10.84 -9.89
CA ILE A 102 -3.62 12.27 -10.02
C ILE A 102 -3.84 12.67 -11.50
N THR A 103 -2.95 12.21 -12.39
CA THR A 103 -3.11 12.49 -13.83
C THR A 103 -4.39 11.87 -14.41
N SER A 104 -4.77 10.68 -13.96
CA SER A 104 -6.05 10.06 -14.36
C SER A 104 -7.25 10.85 -13.88
N SER A 105 -7.17 11.34 -12.63
CA SER A 105 -8.21 12.19 -12.02
C SER A 105 -8.40 13.48 -12.80
N MET A 106 -7.31 14.20 -13.11
CA MET A 106 -7.36 15.40 -13.96
C MET A 106 -8.04 15.13 -15.31
N ALA A 107 -7.63 14.05 -15.98
CA ALA A 107 -8.11 13.75 -17.32
C ALA A 107 -9.60 13.38 -17.36
N LEU A 108 -10.11 12.70 -16.35
CA LEU A 108 -11.53 12.37 -16.22
C LEU A 108 -12.34 13.61 -15.85
N GLU A 109 -11.87 14.41 -14.88
CA GLU A 109 -12.55 15.62 -14.45
C GLU A 109 -12.69 16.64 -15.58
N GLU A 110 -11.65 16.80 -16.39
CA GLU A 110 -11.66 17.65 -17.59
C GLU A 110 -12.37 17.00 -18.80
N GLN A 111 -12.87 15.77 -18.65
CA GLN A 111 -13.58 15.02 -19.71
C GLN A 111 -12.76 14.88 -21.01
N VAL A 112 -11.43 14.88 -20.92
CA VAL A 112 -10.53 14.71 -22.07
C VAL A 112 -10.27 13.25 -22.42
N VAL A 113 -10.87 12.34 -21.68
CA VAL A 113 -10.82 10.88 -21.90
C VAL A 113 -12.18 10.25 -21.64
N SER A 114 -12.49 9.20 -22.42
CA SER A 114 -13.67 8.35 -22.21
C SER A 114 -13.24 6.98 -21.67
N LEU A 115 -14.05 6.38 -20.81
CA LEU A 115 -13.81 5.05 -20.27
C LEU A 115 -13.74 3.95 -21.35
N THR A 116 -14.43 4.15 -22.46
CA THR A 116 -14.46 3.22 -23.59
C THR A 116 -13.35 3.45 -24.61
N GLU A 117 -12.57 4.52 -24.43
CA GLU A 117 -11.50 4.86 -25.36
C GLU A 117 -10.31 3.92 -25.19
N ALA A 118 -9.62 3.62 -26.31
CA ALA A 118 -8.43 2.81 -26.32
C ALA A 118 -7.29 3.49 -27.07
N VAL A 119 -6.08 3.36 -26.53
CA VAL A 119 -4.82 3.86 -27.11
C VAL A 119 -3.88 2.71 -27.38
N ASN A 120 -3.23 2.72 -28.54
CA ASN A 120 -2.19 1.74 -28.86
C ASN A 120 -0.84 2.16 -28.28
N CYS A 121 -0.23 1.29 -27.51
CA CYS A 121 1.11 1.46 -26.97
C CYS A 121 2.13 0.62 -27.77
N PRO A 122 2.95 1.21 -28.63
CA PRO A 122 4.02 0.51 -29.36
C PRO A 122 5.31 0.38 -28.54
N GLY A 123 5.31 0.69 -27.24
CA GLY A 123 6.48 0.69 -26.36
C GLY A 123 7.20 2.04 -26.26
N HIS A 124 6.79 3.04 -27.03
CA HIS A 124 7.33 4.40 -26.99
C HIS A 124 6.35 5.42 -27.60
N LYS A 125 6.63 6.70 -27.36
CA LYS A 125 5.95 7.83 -28.00
C LYS A 125 6.97 8.91 -28.34
N ASN A 126 6.82 9.53 -29.51
CA ASN A 126 7.62 10.70 -29.86
C ASN A 126 6.89 11.97 -29.41
N VAL A 127 7.57 12.76 -28.58
CA VAL A 127 7.07 14.03 -28.05
C VAL A 127 8.06 15.12 -28.39
N LEU A 128 7.67 16.10 -29.20
CA LEU A 128 8.51 17.23 -29.61
C LEU A 128 9.89 16.83 -30.16
N GLY A 129 9.97 15.70 -30.87
CA GLY A 129 11.23 15.17 -31.44
C GLY A 129 12.02 14.25 -30.52
N HIS A 130 11.59 14.08 -29.26
CA HIS A 130 12.21 13.17 -28.27
C HIS A 130 11.41 11.86 -28.20
N THR A 131 12.10 10.72 -28.30
CA THR A 131 11.49 9.42 -28.12
C THR A 131 11.50 9.03 -26.63
N ILE A 132 10.31 8.93 -26.03
CA ILE A 132 10.12 8.55 -24.63
C ILE A 132 9.57 7.12 -24.57
N HIS A 133 10.21 6.26 -23.81
CA HIS A 133 9.87 4.84 -23.73
C HIS A 133 8.84 4.53 -22.65
N CYS A 134 7.99 3.56 -22.96
CA CYS A 134 7.20 2.87 -21.94
C CYS A 134 8.10 1.91 -21.16
N HIS A 135 7.72 1.59 -19.90
CA HIS A 135 8.43 0.56 -19.14
C HIS A 135 8.31 -0.82 -19.82
N GLU A 136 7.20 -1.09 -20.52
CA GLU A 136 7.10 -2.22 -21.44
C GLU A 136 7.59 -1.77 -22.84
N THR A 137 8.86 -2.00 -23.11
CA THR A 137 9.52 -1.53 -24.32
C THR A 137 9.04 -2.22 -25.60
N LYS A 138 8.46 -3.43 -25.47
CA LYS A 138 7.83 -4.14 -26.60
C LYS A 138 6.42 -3.59 -26.91
N GLY A 139 5.89 -2.78 -26.02
CA GLY A 139 4.55 -2.20 -26.09
C GLY A 139 3.47 -3.09 -25.48
N HIS A 140 2.45 -2.43 -24.94
CA HIS A 140 1.28 -3.10 -24.39
C HIS A 140 0.22 -3.46 -25.46
N GLY A 141 0.38 -2.93 -26.69
CA GLY A 141 -0.68 -2.99 -27.70
C GLY A 141 -1.85 -2.04 -27.39
N LEU A 142 -3.06 -2.42 -27.79
CA LEU A 142 -4.26 -1.62 -27.59
C LEU A 142 -4.78 -1.81 -26.15
N LEU A 143 -4.86 -0.71 -25.40
CA LEU A 143 -5.35 -0.68 -24.02
C LEU A 143 -6.51 0.30 -23.88
N SER A 144 -7.56 -0.08 -23.14
CA SER A 144 -8.56 0.88 -22.65
C SER A 144 -7.94 1.84 -21.63
N PHE A 145 -8.66 2.91 -21.25
CA PHE A 145 -8.22 3.84 -20.21
C PHE A 145 -7.96 3.08 -18.89
N ALA A 146 -8.91 2.25 -18.46
CA ALA A 146 -8.76 1.44 -17.25
C ALA A 146 -7.52 0.54 -17.30
N GLN A 147 -7.33 -0.20 -18.40
CA GLN A 147 -6.14 -1.04 -18.60
C GLN A 147 -4.85 -0.21 -18.62
N GLY A 148 -4.87 1.00 -19.19
CA GLY A 148 -3.74 1.93 -19.21
C GLY A 148 -3.29 2.32 -17.79
N LEU A 149 -4.22 2.56 -16.87
CA LEU A 149 -3.94 2.85 -15.47
C LEU A 149 -3.50 1.59 -14.71
N GLN A 150 -4.21 0.48 -14.86
CA GLN A 150 -3.92 -0.81 -14.20
C GLN A 150 -2.53 -1.37 -14.59
N GLN A 151 -2.18 -1.32 -15.89
CA GLN A 151 -0.89 -1.77 -16.42
C GLN A 151 0.16 -0.66 -16.42
N SER A 152 -0.17 0.52 -15.91
CA SER A 152 0.78 1.63 -15.76
C SER A 152 1.44 2.09 -17.07
N CYS A 153 0.72 2.12 -18.20
CA CYS A 153 1.26 2.42 -19.52
C CYS A 153 1.69 3.90 -19.67
N ASN A 154 3.00 4.17 -19.81
CA ASN A 154 3.49 5.55 -19.98
C ASN A 154 2.95 6.23 -21.23
N VAL A 155 2.75 5.49 -22.34
CA VAL A 155 2.23 6.05 -23.60
C VAL A 155 0.80 6.60 -23.41
N TRP A 156 -0.03 5.89 -22.65
CA TRP A 156 -1.35 6.39 -22.27
C TRP A 156 -1.25 7.70 -21.51
N PHE A 157 -0.38 7.75 -20.48
CA PHE A 157 -0.25 8.91 -19.61
C PHE A 157 0.38 10.13 -20.32
N MET A 158 1.35 9.93 -21.20
CA MET A 158 1.81 11.01 -22.09
C MET A 158 0.66 11.58 -22.93
N THR A 159 -0.23 10.71 -23.42
CA THR A 159 -1.39 11.14 -24.20
C THR A 159 -2.40 11.91 -23.34
N LEU A 160 -2.65 11.49 -22.10
CA LEU A 160 -3.50 12.22 -21.16
C LEU A 160 -2.92 13.60 -20.82
N GLY A 161 -1.63 13.68 -20.50
CA GLY A 161 -0.97 14.95 -20.23
C GLY A 161 -1.08 15.94 -21.39
N GLU A 162 -0.83 15.50 -22.62
CA GLU A 162 -0.99 16.34 -23.81
C GLU A 162 -2.42 16.88 -23.97
N ARG A 163 -3.43 16.08 -23.62
CA ARG A 163 -4.85 16.47 -23.74
C ARG A 163 -5.28 17.43 -22.64
N VAL A 164 -4.81 17.24 -21.43
CA VAL A 164 -5.06 18.17 -20.31
C VAL A 164 -4.41 19.51 -20.60
N GLY A 165 -3.19 19.50 -21.16
CA GLY A 165 -2.43 20.71 -21.48
C GLY A 165 -1.73 21.31 -20.27
N VAL A 166 -0.71 22.15 -20.54
CA VAL A 166 0.21 22.67 -19.51
C VAL A 166 -0.52 23.48 -18.44
N GLU A 167 -1.35 24.43 -18.85
CA GLU A 167 -2.05 25.36 -17.94
C GLU A 167 -2.94 24.60 -16.96
N ARG A 168 -3.84 23.75 -17.47
CA ARG A 168 -4.74 22.98 -16.61
C ARG A 168 -4.00 21.96 -15.74
N TYR A 169 -2.93 21.37 -16.25
CA TYR A 169 -2.11 20.46 -15.46
C TYR A 169 -1.46 21.17 -14.26
N GLN A 170 -0.98 22.40 -14.45
CA GLN A 170 -0.41 23.22 -13.36
C GLN A 170 -1.50 23.60 -12.35
N ASP A 171 -2.72 23.96 -12.80
CA ASP A 171 -3.85 24.20 -11.90
C ASP A 171 -4.11 22.98 -11.00
N TYR A 172 -4.13 21.78 -11.55
CA TYR A 172 -4.35 20.56 -10.76
C TYR A 172 -3.19 20.21 -9.83
N VAL A 173 -1.94 20.49 -10.22
CA VAL A 173 -0.79 20.36 -9.30
C VAL A 173 -1.01 21.23 -8.06
N GLU A 174 -1.54 22.44 -8.23
CA GLU A 174 -1.90 23.32 -7.11
C GLU A 174 -3.15 22.82 -6.37
N ILE A 175 -4.21 22.44 -7.08
CA ILE A 175 -5.47 21.95 -6.52
C ILE A 175 -5.22 20.73 -5.60
N PHE A 176 -4.36 19.79 -6.02
CA PHE A 176 -3.97 18.64 -5.21
C PHE A 176 -2.94 18.94 -4.12
N GLY A 177 -2.53 20.21 -3.96
CA GLY A 177 -1.70 20.68 -2.87
C GLY A 177 -0.20 20.45 -3.02
N TYR A 178 0.30 20.14 -4.22
CA TYR A 178 1.72 19.89 -4.42
C TYR A 178 2.59 21.15 -4.42
N ASN A 179 2.04 22.32 -4.72
CA ASN A 179 2.78 23.60 -4.68
C ASN A 179 2.93 24.15 -3.26
N ASP A 180 2.19 23.62 -2.29
CA ASP A 180 2.15 24.07 -0.91
C ASP A 180 2.65 22.99 0.04
N LYS A 181 3.01 23.40 1.25
CA LYS A 181 3.15 22.47 2.38
C LYS A 181 1.78 21.93 2.76
N THR A 182 1.76 20.67 3.23
CA THR A 182 0.50 20.06 3.70
C THR A 182 -0.03 20.74 4.95
N GLY A 183 0.86 21.38 5.74
CA GLY A 183 0.51 22.03 6.98
C GLY A 183 0.39 21.05 8.16
N ILE A 184 0.99 19.86 8.02
CA ILE A 184 1.09 18.91 9.14
C ILE A 184 1.70 19.57 10.37
N ASP A 185 1.23 19.24 11.54
CA ASP A 185 1.66 19.77 12.85
C ASP A 185 3.03 19.26 13.31
N LEU A 186 3.96 19.07 12.37
CA LEU A 186 5.36 18.72 12.58
C LEU A 186 6.30 19.75 11.96
N PRO A 187 7.45 20.03 12.59
CA PRO A 187 8.46 20.91 12.02
C PRO A 187 9.22 20.23 10.89
N GLY A 188 9.77 21.04 9.97
CA GLY A 188 10.72 20.57 8.96
C GLY A 188 10.09 20.00 7.70
N GLU A 189 8.81 20.29 7.44
CA GLU A 189 8.16 19.87 6.20
C GLU A 189 8.88 20.43 4.97
N GLY A 190 9.27 19.53 4.05
CA GLY A 190 9.92 19.83 2.78
C GLY A 190 8.95 20.39 1.74
N ASN A 191 9.48 20.66 0.56
CA ASN A 191 8.71 21.14 -0.58
C ASN A 191 8.83 20.16 -1.74
N SER A 192 7.82 20.14 -2.60
CA SER A 192 7.91 19.58 -3.95
C SER A 192 8.81 20.45 -4.84
N ILE A 193 9.31 19.87 -5.91
CA ILE A 193 10.13 20.58 -6.90
C ILE A 193 9.54 20.28 -8.30
N PHE A 194 8.91 21.30 -8.88
CA PHE A 194 8.45 21.31 -10.26
C PHE A 194 9.22 22.37 -11.05
N ALA A 195 9.31 22.23 -12.37
CA ALA A 195 9.88 23.26 -13.21
C ALA A 195 9.06 24.54 -13.11
N SER A 196 9.74 25.69 -12.96
CA SER A 196 9.08 27.01 -12.91
C SER A 196 8.34 27.34 -14.20
N GLU A 197 8.84 26.87 -15.34
CA GLU A 197 8.22 26.97 -16.65
C GLU A 197 8.10 25.57 -17.23
N MET A 198 6.90 25.00 -17.18
CA MET A 198 6.62 23.66 -17.70
C MET A 198 6.50 23.70 -19.21
N THR A 199 7.34 22.93 -19.90
CA THR A 199 7.26 22.74 -21.35
C THR A 199 6.32 21.57 -21.71
N GLY A 200 5.96 21.43 -22.98
CA GLY A 200 5.19 20.25 -23.42
C GLY A 200 5.95 18.93 -23.27
N LEU A 201 7.30 18.96 -23.24
CA LEU A 201 8.11 17.78 -22.96
C LEU A 201 8.07 17.43 -21.46
N ASP A 202 8.17 18.43 -20.57
CA ASP A 202 8.03 18.23 -19.14
C ASP A 202 6.65 17.68 -18.81
N LEU A 203 5.60 18.25 -19.39
CA LEU A 203 4.23 17.77 -19.21
C LEU A 203 4.06 16.30 -19.56
N ALA A 204 4.62 15.86 -20.70
CA ALA A 204 4.55 14.46 -21.10
C ALA A 204 5.24 13.51 -20.11
N ILE A 205 6.34 13.97 -19.49
CA ILE A 205 7.10 13.20 -18.51
C ILE A 205 6.44 13.26 -17.13
N TYR A 206 5.95 14.43 -16.74
CA TYR A 206 5.23 14.63 -15.48
C TYR A 206 3.94 13.81 -15.42
N ALA A 207 3.24 13.67 -16.55
CA ALA A 207 2.01 12.91 -16.62
C ALA A 207 2.13 11.45 -16.16
N PHE A 208 3.32 10.83 -16.24
CA PHE A 208 3.55 9.50 -15.68
C PHE A 208 4.43 9.50 -14.41
N GLY A 209 4.67 10.68 -13.80
CA GLY A 209 5.26 10.82 -12.48
C GLY A 209 6.79 10.91 -12.45
N GLN A 210 7.45 11.37 -13.51
CA GLN A 210 8.90 11.48 -13.59
C GLN A 210 9.35 12.94 -13.74
N ASN A 211 10.62 13.22 -13.42
CA ASN A 211 11.30 14.51 -13.59
C ASN A 211 10.81 15.66 -12.69
N PHE A 212 10.10 15.35 -11.62
CA PHE A 212 9.75 16.25 -10.52
C PHE A 212 9.78 15.48 -9.21
N THR A 213 9.76 16.18 -8.07
CA THR A 213 9.75 15.54 -6.77
C THR A 213 8.63 16.06 -5.88
N VAL A 214 8.12 15.19 -5.01
CA VAL A 214 7.10 15.48 -3.99
C VAL A 214 7.49 14.83 -2.67
N THR A 215 7.03 15.34 -1.55
CA THR A 215 7.24 14.65 -0.28
C THR A 215 6.26 13.48 -0.12
N PRO A 216 6.60 12.41 0.62
CA PRO A 216 5.68 11.31 0.88
C PRO A 216 4.36 11.77 1.50
N ILE A 217 4.40 12.76 2.41
CA ILE A 217 3.17 13.31 3.02
C ILE A 217 2.30 14.03 1.99
N GLN A 218 2.87 14.80 1.05
CA GLN A 218 2.10 15.41 -0.04
C GLN A 218 1.43 14.33 -0.91
N GLN A 219 2.19 13.27 -1.27
CA GLN A 219 1.67 12.20 -2.12
C GLN A 219 0.50 11.46 -1.48
N ILE A 220 0.62 11.06 -0.20
CA ILE A 220 -0.49 10.35 0.46
C ILE A 220 -1.68 11.27 0.70
N THR A 221 -1.47 12.55 1.04
CA THR A 221 -2.54 13.52 1.23
C THR A 221 -3.33 13.76 -0.05
N ALA A 222 -2.65 13.92 -1.19
CA ALA A 222 -3.29 14.06 -2.49
C ALA A 222 -4.07 12.78 -2.91
N VAL A 223 -3.51 11.59 -2.69
CA VAL A 223 -4.21 10.33 -2.97
C VAL A 223 -5.40 10.11 -2.01
N SER A 224 -5.27 10.52 -0.75
CA SER A 224 -6.36 10.46 0.23
C SER A 224 -7.55 11.34 -0.20
N SER A 225 -7.31 12.47 -0.89
CA SER A 225 -8.42 13.26 -1.44
C SER A 225 -9.19 12.53 -2.54
N VAL A 226 -8.52 11.68 -3.33
CA VAL A 226 -9.21 10.80 -4.29
C VAL A 226 -10.01 9.71 -3.57
N ALA A 227 -9.46 9.17 -2.46
CA ALA A 227 -10.14 8.15 -1.66
C ALA A 227 -11.41 8.69 -0.98
N ASN A 228 -11.39 9.91 -0.43
CA ASN A 228 -12.48 10.46 0.40
C ASN A 228 -13.55 11.25 -0.38
N GLY A 229 -13.60 11.12 -1.70
CA GLY A 229 -14.62 11.80 -2.53
C GLY A 229 -14.24 13.21 -3.00
N GLY A 230 -12.96 13.57 -2.97
CA GLY A 230 -12.41 14.78 -3.59
C GLY A 230 -12.05 15.91 -2.62
N VAL A 231 -11.94 15.64 -1.31
CA VAL A 231 -11.63 16.67 -0.31
C VAL A 231 -10.17 16.58 0.13
N LEU A 232 -9.39 17.63 -0.13
CA LEU A 232 -8.03 17.76 0.39
C LEU A 232 -8.06 18.21 1.85
N LEU A 233 -7.53 17.37 2.74
CA LEU A 233 -7.48 17.61 4.19
C LEU A 233 -6.08 18.04 4.63
N THR A 234 -6.00 18.82 5.71
CA THR A 234 -4.74 19.06 6.42
C THR A 234 -4.40 17.84 7.28
N PRO A 235 -3.24 17.16 7.05
CA PRO A 235 -2.84 16.05 7.90
C PRO A 235 -2.40 16.53 9.30
N TYR A 236 -2.62 15.69 10.33
CA TYR A 236 -2.24 16.01 11.71
C TYR A 236 -1.90 14.77 12.52
N LEU A 237 -1.11 14.95 13.60
CA LEU A 237 -0.77 13.91 14.57
C LEU A 237 -1.42 14.16 15.93
N VAL A 238 -1.55 15.42 16.34
CA VAL A 238 -2.05 15.77 17.68
C VAL A 238 -3.57 15.88 17.67
N GLU A 239 -4.24 14.84 18.13
CA GLU A 239 -5.70 14.82 18.24
C GLU A 239 -6.18 15.74 19.36
N LYS A 240 -5.54 15.68 20.56
CA LYS A 240 -5.90 16.51 21.70
C LYS A 240 -4.77 16.68 22.70
N ILE A 241 -4.80 17.77 23.43
CA ILE A 241 -3.91 18.04 24.57
C ILE A 241 -4.78 18.19 25.82
N THR A 242 -4.43 17.48 26.90
CA THR A 242 -5.13 17.56 28.18
C THR A 242 -4.17 18.03 29.27
N ASP A 243 -4.72 18.70 30.31
CA ASP A 243 -3.99 18.99 31.53
C ASP A 243 -3.87 17.75 32.44
N ASN A 244 -3.16 17.88 33.55
CA ASN A 244 -2.98 16.80 34.52
C ASN A 244 -4.30 16.35 35.21
N ALA A 245 -5.36 17.14 35.14
CA ALA A 245 -6.67 16.83 35.66
C ALA A 245 -7.59 16.17 34.63
N GLY A 246 -7.11 16.02 33.38
CA GLY A 246 -7.85 15.42 32.28
C GLY A 246 -8.72 16.41 31.49
N ASN A 247 -8.66 17.71 31.80
CA ASN A 247 -9.41 18.71 31.03
C ASN A 247 -8.76 18.91 29.67
N VAL A 248 -9.55 18.95 28.61
CA VAL A 248 -9.08 19.20 27.26
C VAL A 248 -8.66 20.67 27.12
N ILE A 249 -7.38 20.91 26.81
CA ILE A 249 -6.80 22.24 26.53
C ILE A 249 -6.88 22.55 25.04
N PHE A 250 -6.68 21.53 24.21
CA PHE A 250 -6.74 21.60 22.76
C PHE A 250 -7.37 20.30 22.22
N ALA A 251 -8.24 20.44 21.24
CA ALA A 251 -8.73 19.34 20.42
C ALA A 251 -8.61 19.75 18.95
N HIS A 252 -8.09 18.87 18.13
CA HIS A 252 -7.99 19.11 16.69
C HIS A 252 -9.40 19.14 16.06
N GLU A 253 -9.63 20.10 15.18
CA GLU A 253 -10.80 20.15 14.32
C GLU A 253 -10.35 19.81 12.88
N VAL A 254 -11.08 18.91 12.20
CA VAL A 254 -10.74 18.49 10.84
C VAL A 254 -10.76 19.70 9.90
N GLU A 255 -9.62 19.98 9.29
CA GLU A 255 -9.46 21.10 8.38
C GLU A 255 -9.53 20.65 6.92
N GLN A 256 -10.56 21.12 6.22
CA GLN A 256 -10.71 20.93 4.78
C GLN A 256 -10.05 22.11 4.05
N LYS A 257 -9.02 21.84 3.27
CA LYS A 257 -8.32 22.87 2.50
C LYS A 257 -9.10 23.31 1.27
N ARG A 258 -9.52 22.33 0.48
CA ARG A 258 -10.24 22.57 -0.79
C ARG A 258 -10.85 21.28 -1.36
N GLU A 259 -11.74 21.42 -2.31
CA GLU A 259 -12.18 20.33 -3.18
C GLU A 259 -11.16 20.14 -4.32
N THR A 260 -10.85 18.88 -4.68
CA THR A 260 -9.89 18.55 -5.73
C THR A 260 -10.57 18.11 -7.02
N ILE A 261 -11.44 17.14 -6.95
CA ILE A 261 -12.19 16.53 -8.06
C ILE A 261 -13.57 16.08 -7.56
N SER A 262 -14.47 15.80 -8.49
CA SER A 262 -15.80 15.31 -8.17
C SER A 262 -15.80 13.91 -7.54
N GLU A 263 -16.81 13.65 -6.71
CA GLU A 263 -17.04 12.31 -6.11
C GLU A 263 -17.21 11.22 -7.18
N GLU A 264 -17.81 11.57 -8.35
CA GLU A 264 -17.97 10.64 -9.47
C GLU A 264 -16.60 10.22 -10.03
N THR A 265 -15.69 11.17 -10.26
CA THR A 265 -14.32 10.90 -10.71
C THR A 265 -13.58 10.04 -9.68
N CYS A 266 -13.71 10.35 -8.40
CA CYS A 266 -13.13 9.55 -7.31
C CYS A 266 -13.57 8.09 -7.35
N LYS A 267 -14.87 7.84 -7.48
CA LYS A 267 -15.44 6.48 -7.55
C LYS A 267 -14.92 5.70 -8.75
N ILE A 268 -14.85 6.34 -9.92
CA ILE A 268 -14.33 5.71 -11.15
C ILE A 268 -12.86 5.31 -10.96
N ILE A 269 -12.03 6.21 -10.43
CA ILE A 269 -10.61 5.94 -10.19
C ILE A 269 -10.43 4.81 -9.18
N SER A 270 -11.18 4.86 -8.07
CA SER A 270 -11.12 3.83 -7.02
C SER A 270 -11.48 2.44 -7.56
N GLN A 271 -12.54 2.36 -8.38
CA GLN A 271 -12.93 1.11 -9.03
C GLN A 271 -11.85 0.58 -9.97
N ILE A 272 -11.27 1.42 -10.84
CA ILE A 272 -10.23 0.99 -11.77
C ILE A 272 -8.99 0.48 -11.04
N LEU A 273 -8.59 1.15 -9.95
CA LEU A 273 -7.44 0.75 -9.15
C LEU A 273 -7.69 -0.57 -8.42
N GLU A 274 -8.88 -0.75 -7.85
CA GLU A 274 -9.29 -1.97 -7.17
C GLU A 274 -9.34 -3.16 -8.13
N GLU A 275 -9.95 -3.00 -9.31
CA GLU A 275 -9.95 -4.02 -10.36
C GLU A 275 -8.52 -4.38 -10.82
N GLY A 276 -7.57 -3.43 -10.74
CA GLY A 276 -6.16 -3.68 -11.02
C GLY A 276 -5.48 -4.52 -9.93
N VAL A 277 -5.89 -4.39 -8.67
CA VAL A 277 -5.37 -5.18 -7.54
C VAL A 277 -5.98 -6.57 -7.52
N SER A 278 -7.30 -6.68 -7.64
CA SER A 278 -8.00 -7.97 -7.66
C SER A 278 -7.74 -8.80 -8.93
N GLY A 279 -7.31 -8.15 -10.02
CA GLY A 279 -6.96 -8.78 -11.29
C GLY A 279 -5.45 -8.96 -11.50
N ASN A 280 -4.98 -8.64 -12.71
CA ASN A 280 -3.58 -8.78 -13.12
C ASN A 280 -2.87 -7.43 -13.31
N GLY A 281 -3.26 -6.40 -12.59
CA GLY A 281 -2.59 -5.10 -12.62
C GLY A 281 -1.25 -5.10 -11.91
N GLY A 282 -0.47 -4.02 -12.09
CA GLY A 282 0.85 -3.87 -11.50
C GLY A 282 0.88 -3.83 -9.95
N ALA A 283 -0.27 -3.59 -9.31
CA ALA A 283 -0.40 -3.50 -7.85
C ALA A 283 -1.02 -4.75 -7.20
N LYS A 284 -1.18 -5.85 -7.92
CA LYS A 284 -1.82 -7.08 -7.43
C LYS A 284 -1.22 -7.65 -6.14
N ASN A 285 0.05 -7.38 -5.87
CA ASN A 285 0.72 -7.83 -4.65
C ASN A 285 0.29 -7.05 -3.38
N ALA A 286 -0.55 -6.02 -3.52
CA ALA A 286 -1.20 -5.34 -2.41
C ALA A 286 -2.61 -5.90 -2.12
N TYR A 287 -3.00 -6.98 -2.79
CA TYR A 287 -4.27 -7.65 -2.56
C TYR A 287 -4.39 -8.17 -1.14
N VAL A 288 -5.56 -7.97 -0.54
CA VAL A 288 -5.92 -8.49 0.79
C VAL A 288 -7.30 -9.12 0.70
N ALA A 289 -7.39 -10.40 1.00
CA ALA A 289 -8.66 -11.13 0.95
C ALA A 289 -9.71 -10.49 1.88
N GLY A 290 -10.93 -10.37 1.40
CA GLY A 290 -12.04 -9.76 2.13
C GLY A 290 -12.02 -8.23 2.18
N TYR A 291 -10.99 -7.58 1.61
CA TYR A 291 -10.92 -6.13 1.51
C TYR A 291 -10.69 -5.68 0.08
N ARG A 292 -11.48 -4.73 -0.35
CA ARG A 292 -11.33 -4.11 -1.66
C ARG A 292 -10.22 -3.06 -1.60
N VAL A 293 -9.03 -3.41 -2.09
CA VAL A 293 -7.87 -2.53 -2.05
C VAL A 293 -7.71 -1.79 -3.38
N ALA A 294 -7.74 -0.47 -3.35
CA ALA A 294 -7.32 0.37 -4.47
C ALA A 294 -5.85 0.73 -4.30
N ALA A 295 -5.00 0.38 -5.27
CA ALA A 295 -3.56 0.62 -5.13
C ALA A 295 -2.87 0.97 -6.45
N LYS A 296 -1.75 1.70 -6.30
CA LYS A 296 -0.83 2.01 -7.41
C LYS A 296 0.61 1.89 -6.96
N THR A 297 1.40 1.18 -7.73
CA THR A 297 2.86 1.06 -7.55
C THR A 297 3.60 2.14 -8.32
N GLY A 298 4.74 2.57 -7.79
CA GLY A 298 5.71 3.45 -8.41
C GLY A 298 7.10 2.82 -8.43
N THR A 299 7.84 3.08 -9.49
CA THR A 299 9.27 2.78 -9.61
C THR A 299 9.89 3.92 -10.38
N SER A 300 10.87 4.57 -9.80
CA SER A 300 11.56 5.72 -10.37
C SER A 300 13.05 5.51 -10.38
N GLU A 301 13.69 5.89 -11.46
CA GLU A 301 15.14 5.87 -11.56
C GLU A 301 15.71 7.12 -10.87
N LYS A 302 16.73 6.92 -10.07
CA LYS A 302 17.50 7.97 -9.41
C LYS A 302 18.73 8.24 -10.28
N LYS A 303 18.67 9.30 -11.08
CA LYS A 303 19.76 9.67 -12.02
C LYS A 303 20.64 10.76 -11.41
N GLU A 304 21.27 10.43 -10.30
CA GLU A 304 22.24 11.32 -9.67
C GLU A 304 23.67 10.90 -10.08
N ARG A 305 24.55 11.90 -10.24
CA ARG A 305 25.95 11.62 -10.43
C ARG A 305 26.64 11.54 -9.09
N GLU A 306 27.36 10.46 -8.84
CA GLU A 306 28.00 10.18 -7.57
C GLU A 306 29.50 10.50 -7.61
N CYS A 307 29.99 11.08 -6.52
CA CYS A 307 31.42 11.31 -6.36
C CYS A 307 32.16 9.97 -6.26
N PRO A 308 33.16 9.71 -7.10
CA PRO A 308 33.92 8.46 -7.05
C PRO A 308 34.75 8.32 -5.79
N LYS A 309 35.00 9.43 -5.06
CA LYS A 309 35.77 9.47 -3.82
C LYS A 309 34.98 9.07 -2.59
N CYS A 310 33.84 9.72 -2.33
CA CYS A 310 33.08 9.57 -1.07
C CYS A 310 31.64 9.11 -1.27
N GLY A 311 31.19 8.90 -2.53
CA GLY A 311 29.82 8.48 -2.83
C GLY A 311 28.74 9.57 -2.66
N SER A 312 29.10 10.79 -2.29
CA SER A 312 28.15 11.91 -2.18
C SER A 312 27.80 12.47 -3.56
N THR A 313 26.72 13.24 -3.64
CA THR A 313 26.22 13.80 -4.90
C THR A 313 27.21 14.77 -5.54
N GLY A 314 27.48 14.58 -6.83
CA GLY A 314 28.18 15.53 -7.67
C GLY A 314 27.24 16.60 -8.22
N VAL A 315 27.52 17.87 -7.91
CA VAL A 315 26.72 19.01 -8.34
C VAL A 315 27.33 19.65 -9.59
N PRO A 316 26.57 19.86 -10.68
CA PRO A 316 27.10 20.53 -11.85
C PRO A 316 27.36 22.02 -11.55
N GLN A 317 28.54 22.50 -11.95
CA GLN A 317 28.91 23.90 -11.86
C GLN A 317 29.39 24.39 -13.23
N THR A 318 28.90 25.55 -13.65
CA THR A 318 29.34 26.17 -14.89
C THR A 318 30.57 27.00 -14.62
N VAL A 319 31.69 26.66 -15.23
CA VAL A 319 32.96 27.41 -15.17
C VAL A 319 33.31 27.86 -16.59
N GLY A 320 33.03 29.10 -16.89
CA GLY A 320 33.12 29.62 -18.26
C GLY A 320 32.08 29.00 -19.16
N GLU A 321 32.52 28.37 -20.24
CA GLU A 321 31.64 27.66 -21.20
C GLU A 321 31.52 26.14 -20.92
N ARG A 322 32.15 25.63 -19.85
CA ARG A 322 32.17 24.22 -19.51
C ARG A 322 31.36 23.91 -18.27
N VAL A 323 30.69 22.77 -18.24
CA VAL A 323 30.05 22.22 -17.05
C VAL A 323 31.01 21.19 -16.45
N GLN A 324 31.47 21.44 -15.23
CA GLN A 324 32.18 20.45 -14.42
C GLN A 324 31.32 20.04 -13.23
N TYR A 325 31.61 18.87 -12.69
CA TYR A 325 30.94 18.38 -11.48
C TYR A 325 31.84 18.58 -10.27
N VAL A 326 31.26 19.02 -9.17
CA VAL A 326 31.96 19.22 -7.89
C VAL A 326 31.21 18.42 -6.84
N CYS A 327 31.94 17.60 -6.08
CA CYS A 327 31.34 16.89 -4.94
C CYS A 327 30.89 17.89 -3.88
N SER A 328 29.68 17.73 -3.39
CA SER A 328 29.11 18.58 -2.33
C SER A 328 29.93 18.52 -1.04
N ILE A 329 30.54 17.37 -0.74
CA ILE A 329 31.28 17.10 0.50
C ILE A 329 32.79 17.22 0.30
N CYS A 330 33.45 16.27 -0.36
CA CYS A 330 34.92 16.23 -0.44
C CYS A 330 35.52 17.19 -1.48
N LYS A 331 34.69 18.01 -2.13
CA LYS A 331 35.09 19.03 -3.13
C LYS A 331 35.87 18.47 -4.33
N TYR A 332 35.91 17.14 -4.51
CA TYR A 332 36.47 16.56 -5.71
C TYR A 332 35.80 17.15 -6.95
N THR A 333 36.59 17.55 -7.92
CA THR A 333 36.11 18.15 -9.19
C THR A 333 36.48 17.25 -10.35
N GLY A 334 35.61 17.13 -11.33
CA GLY A 334 35.84 16.34 -12.54
C GLY A 334 34.84 16.67 -13.64
N GLU A 335 35.05 16.06 -14.81
CA GLU A 335 34.09 16.13 -15.90
C GLU A 335 32.88 15.21 -15.60
N ALA A 336 31.82 15.30 -16.42
CA ALA A 336 30.63 14.49 -16.22
C ALA A 336 30.93 12.97 -16.18
N ASP A 337 31.87 12.50 -16.98
CA ASP A 337 32.24 11.08 -17.05
C ASP A 337 33.05 10.59 -15.83
N ASP A 338 33.64 11.51 -15.05
CA ASP A 338 34.33 11.17 -13.80
C ASP A 338 33.33 10.91 -12.65
N PHE A 339 32.09 11.33 -12.81
CA PHE A 339 31.01 11.14 -11.85
C PHE A 339 29.99 10.13 -12.45
N PRO A 340 30.09 8.86 -12.13
CA PRO A 340 29.16 7.86 -12.65
C PRO A 340 27.71 8.18 -12.29
N VAL A 341 26.82 7.96 -13.25
CA VAL A 341 25.38 8.06 -12.99
C VAL A 341 24.96 6.84 -12.18
N SER A 342 24.27 7.06 -11.08
CA SER A 342 23.74 5.96 -10.28
C SER A 342 22.63 5.22 -11.02
N GLU A 343 22.63 3.89 -10.97
CA GLU A 343 21.53 3.02 -11.44
C GLU A 343 20.62 2.63 -10.25
N LYS A 344 20.27 3.60 -9.44
CA LYS A 344 19.47 3.40 -8.22
C LYS A 344 18.00 3.65 -8.49
N TYR A 345 17.17 3.07 -7.65
CA TYR A 345 15.72 3.13 -7.81
C TYR A 345 15.06 3.57 -6.52
N ILE A 346 13.94 4.28 -6.66
CA ILE A 346 12.98 4.53 -5.59
C ILE A 346 11.73 3.71 -5.91
N CYS A 347 11.35 2.84 -4.98
CA CYS A 347 10.19 1.97 -5.11
C CYS A 347 9.11 2.42 -4.13
N SER A 348 7.90 2.62 -4.61
CA SER A 348 6.80 3.04 -3.74
C SER A 348 5.49 2.32 -4.09
N THR A 349 4.59 2.27 -3.14
CA THR A 349 3.19 1.88 -3.34
C THR A 349 2.32 2.73 -2.44
N VAL A 350 1.27 3.28 -3.01
CA VAL A 350 0.19 3.92 -2.27
C VAL A 350 -1.09 3.12 -2.49
N ALA A 351 -1.81 2.88 -1.43
CA ALA A 351 -3.10 2.17 -1.45
C ALA A 351 -4.06 2.78 -0.46
N TYR A 352 -5.35 2.55 -0.67
CA TYR A 352 -6.40 2.82 0.30
C TYR A 352 -7.46 1.73 0.28
N ALA A 353 -8.12 1.52 1.40
CA ALA A 353 -9.10 0.47 1.56
C ALA A 353 -10.13 0.81 2.67
N PRO A 354 -11.36 0.22 2.55
CA PRO A 354 -11.93 -0.42 1.35
C PRO A 354 -12.10 0.57 0.18
N ALA A 355 -12.06 0.16 -1.06
CA ALA A 355 -12.13 1.06 -2.23
C ALA A 355 -13.50 1.72 -2.43
N ASP A 356 -14.56 1.12 -1.89
CA ASP A 356 -15.95 1.58 -1.97
C ASP A 356 -16.39 2.39 -0.74
N ASP A 357 -15.68 2.28 0.39
CA ASP A 357 -15.87 3.07 1.61
C ASP A 357 -14.52 3.29 2.30
N PRO A 358 -13.63 4.11 1.72
CA PRO A 358 -12.25 4.23 2.18
C PRO A 358 -12.13 4.73 3.61
N GLN A 359 -11.37 4.00 4.43
CA GLN A 359 -11.10 4.34 5.82
C GLN A 359 -9.65 4.81 6.00
N ILE A 360 -8.70 4.09 5.44
CA ILE A 360 -7.27 4.42 5.56
C ILE A 360 -6.57 4.38 4.21
N ALA A 361 -5.57 5.24 4.08
CA ALA A 361 -4.55 5.16 3.05
C ALA A 361 -3.21 4.75 3.65
N VAL A 362 -2.43 3.97 2.90
CA VAL A 362 -1.09 3.51 3.27
C VAL A 362 -0.13 3.84 2.14
N LEU A 363 0.99 4.49 2.46
CA LEU A 363 2.10 4.68 1.56
C LEU A 363 3.35 4.06 2.16
N ILE A 364 4.05 3.23 1.38
CA ILE A 364 5.41 2.79 1.68
C ILE A 364 6.31 3.22 0.53
N MET A 365 7.41 3.89 0.86
CA MET A 365 8.46 4.31 -0.06
C MET A 365 9.80 3.76 0.42
N VAL A 366 10.52 3.11 -0.49
CA VAL A 366 11.80 2.45 -0.26
C VAL A 366 12.82 3.04 -1.22
N ASP A 367 13.86 3.66 -0.67
CA ASP A 367 14.89 4.35 -1.42
C ASP A 367 16.17 3.50 -1.49
N GLU A 368 16.59 3.18 -2.71
CA GLU A 368 17.76 2.38 -3.03
C GLU A 368 17.72 0.93 -2.51
N PRO A 369 16.68 0.14 -2.84
CA PRO A 369 16.75 -1.30 -2.66
C PRO A 369 17.81 -1.90 -3.59
N THR A 370 18.63 -2.84 -3.07
CA THR A 370 19.76 -3.42 -3.84
C THR A 370 19.67 -4.92 -4.07
N ARG A 371 18.67 -5.58 -3.48
CA ARG A 371 18.51 -7.04 -3.58
C ARG A 371 17.19 -7.44 -4.21
N GLY A 372 17.25 -8.36 -5.16
CA GLY A 372 16.06 -8.93 -5.81
C GLY A 372 15.48 -8.05 -6.90
N SER A 373 14.18 -8.13 -7.09
CA SER A 373 13.47 -7.26 -8.04
C SER A 373 13.38 -5.84 -7.51
N LEU A 374 13.66 -4.85 -8.34
CA LEU A 374 13.67 -3.43 -7.98
C LEU A 374 12.40 -2.69 -8.43
N TYR A 375 11.26 -3.37 -8.41
CA TYR A 375 9.96 -2.79 -8.75
C TYR A 375 9.11 -2.55 -7.50
N GLY A 376 8.37 -1.45 -7.47
CA GLY A 376 7.44 -1.13 -6.37
C GLY A 376 6.41 -2.24 -6.10
N SER A 377 6.02 -2.98 -7.14
CA SER A 377 5.14 -4.16 -7.01
C SER A 377 5.73 -5.30 -6.17
N THR A 378 7.03 -5.38 -6.02
CA THR A 378 7.73 -6.42 -5.24
C THR A 378 8.30 -5.86 -3.93
N VAL A 379 8.80 -4.62 -3.97
CA VAL A 379 9.52 -4.01 -2.85
C VAL A 379 8.58 -3.32 -1.86
N ALA A 380 7.44 -2.78 -2.31
CA ALA A 380 6.54 -2.02 -1.46
C ALA A 380 5.12 -2.61 -1.38
N ALA A 381 4.54 -3.09 -2.49
CA ALA A 381 3.14 -3.51 -2.54
C ALA A 381 2.77 -4.63 -1.56
N PRO A 382 3.56 -5.72 -1.39
CA PRO A 382 3.22 -6.77 -0.43
C PRO A 382 3.13 -6.25 1.01
N TYR A 383 4.01 -5.34 1.39
CA TYR A 383 4.08 -4.78 2.74
C TYR A 383 2.95 -3.77 2.99
N VAL A 384 2.51 -3.04 1.96
CA VAL A 384 1.28 -2.23 2.03
C VAL A 384 0.07 -3.13 2.26
N GLY A 385 -0.04 -4.25 1.54
CA GLY A 385 -1.09 -5.25 1.74
C GLY A 385 -1.09 -5.79 3.18
N ASN A 386 0.06 -6.20 3.69
CA ASN A 386 0.21 -6.70 5.06
C ASN A 386 -0.19 -5.66 6.13
N VAL A 387 0.14 -4.38 5.92
CA VAL A 387 -0.31 -3.29 6.82
C VAL A 387 -1.82 -3.17 6.80
N LEU A 388 -2.45 -3.16 5.61
CA LEU A 388 -3.91 -3.10 5.46
C LEU A 388 -4.59 -4.30 6.11
N GLU A 389 -4.09 -5.52 5.88
CA GLU A 389 -4.62 -6.77 6.46
C GLU A 389 -4.69 -6.73 8.00
N LYS A 390 -3.68 -6.12 8.64
CA LYS A 390 -3.61 -5.99 10.09
C LYS A 390 -4.35 -4.76 10.62
N ALA A 391 -4.30 -3.64 9.92
CA ALA A 391 -4.84 -2.37 10.39
C ALA A 391 -6.37 -2.30 10.25
N LEU A 392 -6.95 -2.77 9.14
CA LEU A 392 -8.40 -2.67 8.91
C LEU A 392 -9.23 -3.37 9.99
N PRO A 393 -8.95 -4.64 10.37
CA PRO A 393 -9.66 -5.29 11.48
C PRO A 393 -9.42 -4.57 12.81
N HIS A 394 -8.21 -4.03 13.05
CA HIS A 394 -7.89 -3.29 14.26
C HIS A 394 -8.72 -2.01 14.40
N LEU A 395 -9.06 -1.38 13.27
CA LEU A 395 -9.94 -0.22 13.19
C LEU A 395 -11.43 -0.58 13.17
N GLY A 396 -11.77 -1.86 13.28
CA GLY A 396 -13.15 -2.34 13.27
C GLY A 396 -13.78 -2.45 11.89
N VAL A 397 -12.98 -2.37 10.82
CA VAL A 397 -13.45 -2.60 9.44
C VAL A 397 -13.57 -4.10 9.21
N GLU A 398 -14.79 -4.57 8.98
CA GLU A 398 -15.06 -5.99 8.77
C GLU A 398 -14.63 -6.44 7.36
N ALA A 399 -14.00 -7.63 7.28
CA ALA A 399 -13.69 -8.25 6.00
C ALA A 399 -14.96 -8.79 5.32
N ILE A 400 -15.13 -8.51 4.04
CA ILE A 400 -16.24 -9.01 3.22
C ILE A 400 -15.67 -9.90 2.11
N TYR A 401 -15.66 -11.20 2.35
CA TYR A 401 -15.11 -12.18 1.41
C TYR A 401 -16.03 -12.45 0.24
N SER A 402 -15.46 -12.52 -0.95
CA SER A 402 -16.15 -13.04 -2.14
C SER A 402 -16.34 -14.56 -2.05
N PRO A 403 -17.26 -15.13 -2.82
CA PRO A 403 -17.39 -16.58 -2.91
C PRO A 403 -16.12 -17.29 -3.40
N GLU A 404 -15.39 -16.67 -4.33
CA GLU A 404 -14.12 -17.20 -4.84
C GLU A 404 -13.05 -17.17 -3.75
N GLU A 405 -12.91 -16.06 -3.02
CA GLU A 405 -11.99 -15.97 -1.87
C GLU A 405 -12.31 -17.03 -0.81
N LEU A 406 -13.60 -17.21 -0.48
CA LEU A 406 -14.03 -18.23 0.47
C LEU A 406 -13.78 -19.66 -0.07
N GLU A 407 -13.86 -19.88 -1.38
CA GLU A 407 -13.52 -21.16 -2.00
C GLU A 407 -12.01 -21.45 -1.91
N ASP A 408 -11.17 -20.44 -2.19
CA ASP A 408 -9.72 -20.55 -2.11
C ASP A 408 -9.22 -20.73 -0.66
N MET A 409 -9.96 -20.20 0.31
CA MET A 409 -9.70 -20.34 1.74
C MET A 409 -10.17 -21.67 2.33
N ARG A 410 -10.84 -22.52 1.56
CA ARG A 410 -11.36 -23.80 2.05
C ARG A 410 -10.27 -24.81 2.34
N ILE A 411 -10.37 -25.42 3.51
CA ILE A 411 -9.50 -26.53 3.90
C ILE A 411 -10.28 -27.84 3.81
N LYS A 412 -9.69 -28.83 3.13
CA LYS A 412 -10.22 -30.19 3.13
C LYS A 412 -9.94 -30.87 4.48
N VAL A 413 -11.00 -31.22 5.20
CA VAL A 413 -10.90 -31.89 6.49
C VAL A 413 -10.23 -33.26 6.35
N SER A 414 -9.12 -33.43 7.05
CA SER A 414 -8.43 -34.71 7.14
C SER A 414 -9.16 -35.70 8.06
N SER A 415 -8.84 -37.00 7.96
CA SER A 415 -9.34 -37.99 8.89
C SER A 415 -8.50 -38.06 10.13
N TYR A 416 -9.10 -37.75 11.26
CA TYR A 416 -8.46 -37.85 12.59
C TYR A 416 -8.94 -39.08 13.38
N LYS A 417 -9.84 -39.87 12.82
CA LYS A 417 -10.37 -41.07 13.47
C LYS A 417 -9.25 -42.05 13.84
N ASN A 418 -9.30 -42.59 15.04
CA ASN A 418 -8.29 -43.45 15.65
C ASN A 418 -6.94 -42.80 15.94
N TRP A 419 -6.80 -41.48 15.80
CA TRP A 419 -5.64 -40.77 16.28
C TRP A 419 -5.77 -40.49 17.78
N SER A 420 -4.62 -40.40 18.48
CA SER A 420 -4.65 -39.84 19.85
C SER A 420 -5.11 -38.39 19.80
N ILE A 421 -5.81 -37.95 20.84
CA ILE A 421 -6.32 -36.57 20.93
C ILE A 421 -5.18 -35.56 20.76
N GLU A 422 -4.02 -35.78 21.40
CA GLU A 422 -2.85 -34.92 21.29
C GLU A 422 -2.35 -34.78 19.83
N LYS A 423 -2.24 -35.90 19.11
CA LYS A 423 -1.82 -35.88 17.70
C LYS A 423 -2.84 -35.17 16.82
N ALA A 424 -4.13 -35.41 17.03
CA ALA A 424 -5.21 -34.82 16.24
C ALA A 424 -5.27 -33.29 16.45
N THR A 425 -5.23 -32.82 17.69
CA THR A 425 -5.31 -31.42 18.03
C THR A 425 -4.10 -30.62 17.51
N ARG A 426 -2.90 -31.21 17.58
CA ARG A 426 -1.69 -30.61 17.01
C ARG A 426 -1.83 -30.43 15.49
N ALA A 427 -2.22 -31.47 14.77
CA ALA A 427 -2.39 -31.42 13.32
C ALA A 427 -3.50 -30.44 12.87
N ILE A 428 -4.58 -30.31 13.63
CA ILE A 428 -5.64 -29.33 13.37
C ILE A 428 -5.12 -27.90 13.56
N SER A 429 -4.36 -27.66 14.66
CA SER A 429 -3.78 -26.35 14.91
C SER A 429 -2.70 -25.96 13.88
N GLU A 430 -1.88 -26.92 13.43
CA GLU A 430 -0.88 -26.73 12.37
C GLU A 430 -1.55 -26.40 11.01
N ALA A 431 -2.79 -26.87 10.79
CA ALA A 431 -3.60 -26.53 9.63
C ALA A 431 -4.37 -25.20 9.78
N GLY A 432 -4.12 -24.42 10.84
CA GLY A 432 -4.81 -23.13 11.09
C GLY A 432 -6.26 -23.26 11.59
N LEU A 433 -6.74 -24.50 11.83
CA LEU A 433 -8.11 -24.77 12.22
C LEU A 433 -8.29 -24.76 13.75
N ARG A 434 -9.52 -24.50 14.18
CA ARG A 434 -9.92 -24.64 15.58
C ARG A 434 -10.40 -26.07 15.85
N TYR A 435 -10.33 -26.48 17.12
CA TYR A 435 -10.90 -27.76 17.54
C TYR A 435 -11.71 -27.63 18.81
N LYS A 436 -12.63 -28.58 18.99
CA LYS A 436 -13.39 -28.81 20.21
C LYS A 436 -13.40 -30.31 20.49
N ILE A 437 -13.18 -30.72 21.74
CA ILE A 437 -13.17 -32.12 22.18
C ILE A 437 -14.48 -32.36 22.95
N ILE A 438 -15.16 -33.47 22.63
CA ILE A 438 -16.36 -33.94 23.34
C ILE A 438 -16.10 -35.38 23.79
N GLY A 439 -16.23 -35.61 25.10
CA GLY A 439 -15.89 -36.87 25.75
C GLY A 439 -14.51 -36.86 26.40
N SER A 440 -14.09 -38.00 26.97
CA SER A 440 -12.87 -38.14 27.77
C SER A 440 -11.98 -39.33 27.35
N GLY A 441 -12.20 -39.89 26.17
CA GLY A 441 -11.39 -40.96 25.61
C GLY A 441 -10.00 -40.50 25.17
N GLU A 442 -9.02 -41.41 25.13
CA GLU A 442 -7.65 -41.11 24.66
C GLU A 442 -7.55 -40.99 23.13
N TYR A 443 -8.52 -41.54 22.40
CA TYR A 443 -8.52 -41.59 20.93
C TYR A 443 -9.81 -41.01 20.35
N VAL A 444 -9.66 -40.40 19.16
CA VAL A 444 -10.80 -39.89 18.37
C VAL A 444 -11.66 -41.08 17.86
N THR A 445 -12.89 -41.18 18.33
CA THR A 445 -13.86 -42.20 17.88
C THR A 445 -14.63 -41.74 16.66
N SER A 446 -14.98 -40.46 16.58
CA SER A 446 -15.60 -39.82 15.43
C SER A 446 -15.24 -38.32 15.41
N GLN A 447 -15.54 -37.65 14.30
CA GLN A 447 -15.30 -36.25 14.09
C GLN A 447 -16.41 -35.58 13.27
N LEU A 448 -16.64 -34.32 13.47
CA LEU A 448 -17.42 -33.45 12.59
C LEU A 448 -16.66 -32.13 12.34
N PRO A 449 -16.61 -31.66 11.09
CA PRO A 449 -17.14 -32.28 9.87
C PRO A 449 -16.46 -33.60 9.54
N ALA A 450 -17.11 -34.40 8.72
CA ALA A 450 -16.57 -35.68 8.24
C ALA A 450 -15.29 -35.48 7.43
N ALA A 451 -14.40 -36.46 7.44
CA ALA A 451 -13.22 -36.44 6.58
C ALA A 451 -13.59 -36.25 5.10
N GLY A 452 -12.87 -35.40 4.40
CA GLY A 452 -13.15 -35.06 2.99
C GLY A 452 -14.12 -33.89 2.82
N THR A 453 -14.80 -33.41 3.86
CA THR A 453 -15.60 -32.18 3.82
C THR A 453 -14.68 -30.99 3.68
N TYR A 454 -15.13 -29.93 3.00
CA TYR A 454 -14.44 -28.64 2.96
C TYR A 454 -15.04 -27.70 3.98
N ILE A 455 -14.20 -26.98 4.67
CA ILE A 455 -14.56 -25.92 5.64
C ILE A 455 -13.74 -24.67 5.38
N GLU A 456 -14.23 -23.53 5.82
CA GLU A 456 -13.56 -22.25 5.64
C GLU A 456 -12.37 -22.13 6.60
N GLU A 457 -11.19 -21.75 6.10
CA GLU A 457 -9.95 -21.60 6.89
C GLU A 457 -10.11 -20.61 8.04
N VAL A 458 -10.76 -19.48 7.77
CA VAL A 458 -10.88 -18.37 8.74
C VAL A 458 -11.70 -18.74 9.98
N SER A 459 -12.50 -19.80 9.91
CA SER A 459 -13.48 -20.09 10.95
C SER A 459 -13.70 -21.58 11.24
N GLY A 460 -13.09 -22.44 10.44
CA GLY A 460 -13.34 -23.87 10.49
C GLY A 460 -13.03 -24.47 11.86
N THR A 461 -14.02 -25.16 12.44
CA THR A 461 -13.89 -25.85 13.72
C THR A 461 -14.09 -27.34 13.54
N ILE A 462 -13.10 -28.14 13.92
CA ILE A 462 -13.19 -29.59 13.95
C ILE A 462 -13.64 -30.03 15.36
N VAL A 463 -14.77 -30.70 15.43
CA VAL A 463 -15.23 -31.32 16.67
C VAL A 463 -14.75 -32.78 16.70
N LEU A 464 -13.92 -33.11 17.70
CA LEU A 464 -13.40 -34.44 17.95
C LEU A 464 -14.22 -35.11 19.04
N TYR A 465 -14.79 -36.26 18.77
CA TYR A 465 -15.51 -37.07 19.75
C TYR A 465 -14.56 -38.14 20.28
N ALA A 466 -14.33 -38.13 21.59
CA ALA A 466 -13.43 -39.04 22.28
C ALA A 466 -14.21 -39.96 23.23
N GLY A 467 -14.68 -41.09 22.72
CA GLY A 467 -15.54 -41.99 23.47
C GLY A 467 -16.99 -41.54 23.66
N ALA A 468 -17.37 -40.44 22.98
CA ALA A 468 -18.74 -39.94 22.90
C ALA A 468 -19.26 -40.05 21.47
N SER A 469 -20.56 -39.99 21.29
CA SER A 469 -21.24 -39.92 19.97
C SER A 469 -21.71 -38.49 19.71
N PRO A 470 -21.79 -38.05 18.44
CA PRO A 470 -22.42 -36.79 18.09
C PRO A 470 -23.88 -36.74 18.58
N GLU A 471 -24.26 -35.71 19.31
CA GLU A 471 -25.61 -35.45 19.78
C GLU A 471 -26.16 -34.21 19.09
N GLU A 472 -27.39 -34.28 18.61
CA GLU A 472 -28.11 -33.16 17.97
C GLU A 472 -28.67 -32.20 19.03
N ASN A 473 -27.83 -31.41 19.62
CA ASN A 473 -28.17 -30.50 20.71
C ASN A 473 -27.91 -29.02 20.44
N VAL A 474 -27.32 -28.68 19.28
CA VAL A 474 -27.04 -27.29 18.87
C VAL A 474 -28.19 -26.80 18.00
N THR A 475 -28.85 -25.73 18.43
CA THR A 475 -29.95 -25.12 17.67
C THR A 475 -29.38 -24.21 16.58
N VAL A 476 -29.79 -24.43 15.33
CA VAL A 476 -29.37 -23.64 14.18
C VAL A 476 -30.06 -22.28 14.20
N PRO A 477 -29.31 -21.17 14.10
CA PRO A 477 -29.89 -19.83 14.11
C PRO A 477 -30.54 -19.48 12.76
N ASP A 478 -31.38 -18.45 12.76
CA ASP A 478 -31.84 -17.83 11.51
C ASP A 478 -30.75 -16.94 10.95
N LEU A 479 -30.28 -17.26 9.77
CA LEU A 479 -29.21 -16.54 9.06
C LEU A 479 -29.77 -15.61 7.99
N SER A 480 -31.08 -15.59 7.76
CA SER A 480 -31.72 -14.83 6.67
C SER A 480 -31.36 -13.34 6.77
N GLY A 481 -30.99 -12.75 5.64
CA GLY A 481 -30.66 -11.33 5.55
C GLY A 481 -29.30 -10.94 6.11
N MET A 482 -28.54 -11.89 6.68
CA MET A 482 -27.18 -11.63 7.17
C MET A 482 -26.18 -11.56 6.00
N VAL A 483 -25.13 -10.78 6.14
CA VAL A 483 -23.95 -10.86 5.28
C VAL A 483 -23.08 -12.05 5.69
N ALA A 484 -22.14 -12.47 4.83
CA ALA A 484 -21.36 -13.68 5.03
C ALA A 484 -20.60 -13.73 6.36
N THR A 485 -19.97 -12.62 6.73
CA THR A 485 -19.21 -12.50 7.98
C THR A 485 -20.10 -12.67 9.22
N THR A 486 -21.25 -12.00 9.24
CA THR A 486 -22.21 -12.10 10.36
C THR A 486 -22.83 -13.50 10.46
N ALA A 487 -23.20 -14.10 9.33
CA ALA A 487 -23.72 -15.47 9.29
C ALA A 487 -22.68 -16.49 9.78
N ASN A 488 -21.44 -16.34 9.35
CA ASN A 488 -20.33 -17.17 9.78
C ASN A 488 -20.07 -17.03 11.28
N GLN A 489 -20.00 -15.79 11.81
CA GLN A 489 -19.80 -15.56 13.24
C GLN A 489 -20.93 -16.15 14.09
N ALA A 490 -22.18 -16.07 13.63
CA ALA A 490 -23.31 -16.66 14.31
C ALA A 490 -23.17 -18.20 14.42
N LEU A 491 -22.69 -18.86 13.37
CA LEU A 491 -22.46 -20.31 13.36
C LEU A 491 -21.26 -20.71 14.22
N ILE A 492 -20.13 -19.98 14.10
CA ILE A 492 -18.91 -20.24 14.89
C ILE A 492 -19.19 -20.19 16.39
N ASN A 493 -19.92 -19.18 16.85
CA ASN A 493 -20.27 -19.01 18.26
C ASN A 493 -21.02 -20.23 18.84
N LEU A 494 -21.69 -20.98 17.98
CA LEU A 494 -22.42 -22.20 18.33
C LEU A 494 -21.60 -23.49 18.07
N GLY A 495 -20.38 -23.35 17.55
CA GLY A 495 -19.53 -24.49 17.19
C GLY A 495 -19.99 -25.20 15.92
N LEU A 496 -20.67 -24.49 15.03
CA LEU A 496 -21.08 -24.95 13.69
C LEU A 496 -20.13 -24.37 12.63
N ASN A 497 -20.16 -24.93 11.44
CA ASN A 497 -19.39 -24.47 10.29
C ASN A 497 -20.30 -23.94 9.18
N ILE A 498 -19.80 -22.99 8.40
CA ILE A 498 -20.48 -22.46 7.21
C ILE A 498 -19.94 -23.10 5.94
N ARG A 499 -20.79 -23.24 4.93
CA ARG A 499 -20.45 -23.47 3.53
C ARG A 499 -21.28 -22.53 2.68
N ILE A 500 -20.63 -21.83 1.74
CA ILE A 500 -21.29 -20.85 0.88
C ILE A 500 -21.52 -21.45 -0.50
N GLU A 501 -22.73 -21.32 -1.03
CA GLU A 501 -23.13 -21.74 -2.37
C GLU A 501 -23.96 -20.63 -3.05
N GLY A 502 -23.87 -20.55 -4.40
CA GLY A 502 -24.84 -19.83 -5.23
C GLY A 502 -24.58 -18.34 -5.47
N ALA A 503 -23.39 -17.81 -5.26
CA ALA A 503 -23.05 -16.45 -5.66
C ALA A 503 -22.30 -16.48 -7.00
N ASP A 504 -22.97 -16.08 -8.07
CA ASP A 504 -22.45 -16.16 -9.44
C ASP A 504 -21.45 -15.07 -9.84
N SER A 505 -21.09 -14.19 -9.01
CA SER A 505 -19.95 -13.27 -9.10
C SER A 505 -20.01 -12.24 -7.98
N TYR A 506 -18.92 -12.02 -7.35
CA TYR A 506 -18.73 -10.96 -6.38
C TYR A 506 -18.57 -9.64 -7.13
N LEU A 507 -19.61 -8.86 -7.11
CA LEU A 507 -19.54 -7.45 -7.40
C LEU A 507 -19.70 -6.70 -6.07
N SER A 508 -18.55 -6.27 -5.56
CA SER A 508 -18.33 -5.18 -4.58
C SER A 508 -19.52 -4.71 -3.74
N GLY A 509 -19.35 -4.76 -2.45
CA GLY A 509 -20.15 -4.01 -1.49
C GLY A 509 -21.38 -4.76 -0.99
N THR A 510 -21.73 -4.46 0.17
CA THR A 510 -22.88 -4.68 1.06
C THR A 510 -24.20 -5.22 0.52
N GLY A 511 -24.28 -5.74 -0.70
CA GLY A 511 -25.51 -6.16 -1.36
C GLY A 511 -25.86 -7.64 -1.29
N TYR A 512 -24.92 -8.53 -0.91
CA TYR A 512 -25.21 -9.97 -0.85
C TYR A 512 -25.62 -10.40 0.54
N LYS A 513 -26.80 -11.00 0.65
CA LYS A 513 -27.38 -11.49 1.91
C LYS A 513 -27.81 -12.93 1.79
N VAL A 514 -27.81 -13.65 2.91
CA VAL A 514 -28.33 -15.01 2.98
C VAL A 514 -29.81 -15.01 2.60
N VAL A 515 -30.14 -15.80 1.60
CA VAL A 515 -31.51 -16.02 1.13
C VAL A 515 -32.02 -17.43 1.45
N ALA A 516 -31.12 -18.39 1.69
CA ALA A 516 -31.47 -19.75 2.08
C ALA A 516 -30.37 -20.39 2.92
N GLN A 517 -30.74 -21.33 3.79
CA GLN A 517 -29.84 -22.18 4.57
C GLN A 517 -30.27 -23.64 4.50
N SER A 518 -29.30 -24.58 4.51
CA SER A 518 -29.54 -26.00 4.31
C SER A 518 -30.28 -26.71 5.45
N VAL A 519 -30.23 -26.12 6.65
CA VAL A 519 -30.93 -26.59 7.85
C VAL A 519 -31.83 -25.47 8.34
N ALA A 520 -33.07 -25.76 8.60
CA ALA A 520 -34.03 -24.72 8.98
C ALA A 520 -33.70 -24.09 10.34
N PRO A 521 -33.98 -22.77 10.52
CA PRO A 521 -33.85 -22.12 11.81
C PRO A 521 -34.63 -22.86 12.90
N GLY A 522 -34.00 -23.06 14.06
CA GLY A 522 -34.59 -23.76 15.18
C GLY A 522 -34.40 -25.30 15.18
N GLU A 523 -34.01 -25.90 14.08
CA GLU A 523 -33.62 -27.31 14.07
C GLU A 523 -32.36 -27.56 14.88
N LYS A 524 -32.23 -28.79 15.40
CA LYS A 524 -31.07 -29.20 16.19
C LYS A 524 -30.14 -30.07 15.38
N VAL A 525 -28.85 -29.77 15.45
CA VAL A 525 -27.78 -30.52 14.80
C VAL A 525 -26.65 -30.81 15.79
N ALA A 526 -25.75 -31.71 15.43
CA ALA A 526 -24.55 -31.94 16.23
C ALA A 526 -23.53 -30.79 16.07
N ALA A 527 -22.77 -30.52 17.11
CA ALA A 527 -21.65 -29.56 17.03
C ALA A 527 -20.66 -30.00 15.94
N GLY A 528 -20.14 -29.04 15.18
CA GLY A 528 -19.28 -29.28 14.01
C GLY A 528 -20.02 -29.49 12.69
N THR A 529 -21.35 -29.53 12.70
CA THR A 529 -22.14 -29.64 11.46
C THR A 529 -21.88 -28.43 10.55
N VAL A 530 -21.83 -28.69 9.25
CA VAL A 530 -21.71 -27.65 8.20
C VAL A 530 -23.10 -27.23 7.74
N ILE A 531 -23.38 -25.94 7.87
CA ILE A 531 -24.61 -25.30 7.37
C ILE A 531 -24.28 -24.66 6.03
N THR A 532 -24.88 -25.19 4.96
CA THR A 532 -24.74 -24.54 3.65
C THR A 532 -25.71 -23.36 3.57
N VAL A 533 -25.21 -22.20 3.15
CA VAL A 533 -25.99 -20.99 2.95
C VAL A 533 -25.88 -20.50 1.51
N THR A 534 -27.00 -20.00 0.99
CA THR A 534 -27.04 -19.40 -0.35
C THR A 534 -27.18 -17.90 -0.23
N PHE A 535 -26.37 -17.16 -0.97
CA PHE A 535 -26.38 -15.71 -1.02
C PHE A 535 -27.00 -15.20 -2.31
N ALA A 536 -27.78 -14.12 -2.23
CA ALA A 536 -28.25 -13.38 -3.39
C ALA A 536 -28.14 -11.87 -3.13
N LYS A 537 -28.06 -11.08 -4.22
CA LYS A 537 -28.01 -9.64 -4.15
C LYS A 537 -29.32 -9.11 -3.57
N SER A 538 -29.28 -8.26 -2.54
CA SER A 538 -30.49 -7.66 -1.96
C SER A 538 -31.08 -6.67 -2.97
N GLY A 539 -32.29 -6.97 -3.49
CA GLY A 539 -32.99 -6.10 -4.44
C GLY A 539 -33.16 -6.66 -5.85
N SER A 540 -32.81 -7.93 -6.10
CA SER A 540 -33.23 -8.65 -7.32
C SER A 540 -34.60 -9.31 -7.14
#